data_f9c4a5cf0e747611e3a5f92139fed64b
#
_entry.id   f9c4a5cf0e747611e3a5f92139fed64b
#
_cell.length_a   1.000
_cell.length_b   1.000
_cell.length_c   1.000
_cell.angle_alpha   90.00
_cell.angle_beta   90.00
_cell.angle_gamma   90.00
#
_symmetry.space_group_name_H-M   'P 1'
#
loop_
_entity.id
_entity.type
_entity.pdbx_description
1 polymer ?
#
loop_
_entity_poly.entity_id
_entity_poly.type
_entity_poly.pdbx_seq_one_letter_code
_entity_poly.pdbx_strand_id
1 'polypeptide(L)'
;MTLTELRYLVTLAQERHFGRAAERCHVAQPTLSVAIRKLEESLNLSIFERHRHGVLVTPAGEAVIAQAQIVLNEAEVLTHIASQARDEFAEPLRVGAIFTIGPYLFPALVRQLRTSASPLKLHLEENYTHVLEQQLAQGDLDAILVALPFEPPETRVVSLFEEPFSLLMSAQHPWGKRRSINSSEVSA
;
A
#
# COMPACT_ATOMS: atom_id res chain seq x y z
N MET A 1 5.29 10.12 24.07
CA MET A 1 5.15 9.56 22.69
C MET A 1 3.95 10.20 22.01
N THR A 2 4.10 10.72 20.79
CA THR A 2 3.07 11.40 19.99
C THR A 2 2.95 10.77 18.61
N LEU A 3 1.82 10.95 17.91
CA LEU A 3 1.66 10.47 16.52
C LEU A 3 2.71 11.08 15.57
N THR A 4 3.11 12.32 15.81
CA THR A 4 4.18 12.97 15.02
C THR A 4 5.52 12.26 15.19
N GLU A 5 5.88 11.86 16.41
CA GLU A 5 7.10 11.08 16.66
C GLU A 5 7.04 9.69 16.01
N LEU A 6 5.87 9.04 16.03
CA LEU A 6 5.66 7.76 15.33
C LEU A 6 5.77 7.92 13.80
N ARG A 7 5.24 9.01 13.24
CA ARG A 7 5.40 9.32 11.81
C ARG A 7 6.87 9.53 11.44
N TYR A 8 7.63 10.25 12.24
CA TYR A 8 9.08 10.42 12.03
C TYR A 8 9.82 9.09 12.09
N LEU A 9 9.45 8.22 13.03
CA LEU A 9 10.03 6.89 13.20
C LEU A 9 9.84 6.04 11.93
N VAL A 10 8.60 5.91 11.47
CA VAL A 10 8.25 5.12 10.27
C VAL A 10 8.92 5.69 9.02
N THR A 11 8.87 7.01 8.84
CA THR A 11 9.51 7.66 7.69
C THR A 11 11.02 7.47 7.70
N LEU A 12 11.69 7.53 8.86
CA LEU A 12 13.14 7.29 8.95
C LEU A 12 13.49 5.82 8.62
N ALA A 13 12.65 4.88 9.02
CA ALA A 13 12.84 3.46 8.68
C ALA A 13 12.75 3.21 7.17
N GLN A 14 11.83 3.87 6.48
CA GLN A 14 11.66 3.79 5.02
C GLN A 14 12.84 4.43 4.27
N GLU A 15 13.20 5.66 4.64
CA GLU A 15 14.22 6.45 3.96
C GLU A 15 15.66 6.00 4.28
N ARG A 16 15.87 5.39 5.44
CA ARG A 16 17.19 4.97 5.96
C ARG A 16 18.23 6.10 5.96
N HIS A 17 17.76 7.35 5.97
CA HIS A 17 18.58 8.54 5.91
C HIS A 17 17.89 9.73 6.56
N PHE A 18 18.50 10.31 7.62
CA PHE A 18 17.91 11.40 8.41
C PHE A 18 17.53 12.62 7.57
N GLY A 19 18.36 13.02 6.59
CA GLY A 19 18.08 14.18 5.73
C GLY A 19 16.84 13.95 4.89
N ARG A 20 16.76 12.83 4.15
CA ARG A 20 15.58 12.52 3.31
C ARG A 20 14.33 12.34 4.14
N ALA A 21 14.42 11.68 5.28
CA ALA A 21 13.28 11.54 6.18
C ALA A 21 12.77 12.90 6.70
N ALA A 22 13.67 13.83 7.03
CA ALA A 22 13.31 15.17 7.47
C ALA A 22 12.64 15.98 6.34
N GLU A 23 13.18 15.90 5.12
CA GLU A 23 12.56 16.51 3.94
C GLU A 23 11.15 15.98 3.69
N ARG A 24 10.98 14.66 3.73
CA ARG A 24 9.66 14.01 3.55
C ARG A 24 8.67 14.37 4.67
N CYS A 25 9.16 14.59 5.88
CA CYS A 25 8.34 15.06 7.00
C CYS A 25 8.18 16.58 7.07
N HIS A 26 8.74 17.33 6.11
CA HIS A 26 8.70 18.81 6.06
C HIS A 26 9.25 19.48 7.33
N VAL A 27 10.33 18.94 7.89
CA VAL A 27 11.00 19.48 9.09
C VAL A 27 12.51 19.59 8.90
N ALA A 28 13.17 20.34 9.76
CA ALA A 28 14.63 20.37 9.80
C ALA A 28 15.19 19.04 10.35
N GLN A 29 16.29 18.54 9.76
CA GLN A 29 16.94 17.31 10.19
C GLN A 29 17.24 17.26 11.72
N PRO A 30 17.72 18.35 12.38
CA PRO A 30 17.91 18.32 13.82
C PRO A 30 16.63 18.06 14.61
N THR A 31 15.49 18.59 14.15
CA THR A 31 14.18 18.38 14.77
C THR A 31 13.80 16.90 14.74
N LEU A 32 13.90 16.26 13.60
CA LEU A 32 13.63 14.84 13.46
C LEU A 32 14.61 14.00 14.30
N SER A 33 15.89 14.33 14.27
CA SER A 33 16.91 13.60 15.03
C SER A 33 16.67 13.68 16.56
N VAL A 34 16.26 14.85 17.08
CA VAL A 34 15.94 15.02 18.50
C VAL A 34 14.67 14.25 18.86
N ALA A 35 13.65 14.27 18.01
CA ALA A 35 12.40 13.55 18.25
C ALA A 35 12.63 12.02 18.30
N ILE A 36 13.39 11.46 17.36
CA ILE A 36 13.75 10.03 17.36
C ILE A 36 14.53 9.67 18.63
N ARG A 37 15.53 10.46 19.00
CA ARG A 37 16.30 10.20 20.21
C ARG A 37 15.43 10.20 21.47
N LYS A 38 14.53 11.18 21.62
CA LYS A 38 13.58 11.23 22.74
C LYS A 38 12.65 10.01 22.78
N LEU A 39 12.22 9.56 21.61
CA LEU A 39 11.38 8.35 21.48
C LEU A 39 12.16 7.11 21.96
N GLU A 40 13.40 6.91 21.49
CA GLU A 40 14.29 5.82 21.92
C GLU A 40 14.54 5.87 23.44
N GLU A 41 14.83 7.05 23.98
CA GLU A 41 14.98 7.26 25.41
C GLU A 41 13.71 6.92 26.21
N SER A 42 12.52 7.32 25.71
CA SER A 42 11.24 7.02 26.37
C SER A 42 10.87 5.54 26.35
N LEU A 43 11.32 4.80 25.33
CA LEU A 43 11.12 3.37 25.20
C LEU A 43 12.25 2.55 25.82
N ASN A 44 13.32 3.22 26.25
CA ASN A 44 14.56 2.60 26.73
C ASN A 44 15.09 1.55 25.74
N LEU A 45 15.04 1.87 24.44
CA LEU A 45 15.38 0.96 23.34
C LEU A 45 16.08 1.73 22.21
N SER A 46 17.17 1.18 21.68
CA SER A 46 17.78 1.68 20.44
C SER A 46 17.04 1.05 19.25
N ILE A 47 16.35 1.89 18.48
CA ILE A 47 15.58 1.47 17.32
C ILE A 47 16.47 1.53 16.07
N PHE A 48 17.39 2.51 16.03
CA PHE A 48 18.27 2.75 14.91
C PHE A 48 19.74 2.71 15.29
N GLU A 49 20.56 2.15 14.41
CA GLU A 49 22.01 2.24 14.45
C GLU A 49 22.51 3.16 13.33
N ARG A 50 23.42 4.08 13.69
CA ARG A 50 24.02 5.02 12.71
C ARG A 50 25.27 4.40 12.11
N HIS A 51 25.31 4.33 10.78
CA HIS A 51 26.47 3.88 10.01
C HIS A 51 26.97 4.98 9.08
N ARG A 52 28.19 4.78 8.53
CA ARG A 52 28.83 5.74 7.60
C ARG A 52 27.99 6.03 6.35
N HIS A 53 27.11 5.11 5.96
CA HIS A 53 26.32 5.19 4.72
C HIS A 53 24.80 5.29 4.97
N GLY A 54 24.36 5.55 6.21
CA GLY A 54 22.94 5.68 6.52
C GLY A 54 22.55 5.17 7.89
N VAL A 55 21.32 4.72 7.98
CA VAL A 55 20.69 4.24 9.21
C VAL A 55 20.23 2.81 8.99
N LEU A 56 20.54 1.92 9.92
CA LEU A 56 20.01 0.56 9.99
C LEU A 56 18.98 0.46 11.12
N VAL A 57 17.96 -0.34 10.89
CA VAL A 57 16.96 -0.69 11.92
C VAL A 57 17.51 -1.85 12.73
N THR A 58 17.41 -1.78 14.05
CA THR A 58 17.76 -2.92 14.92
C THR A 58 16.66 -3.99 14.87
N PRO A 59 16.96 -5.27 15.18
CA PRO A 59 15.92 -6.30 15.26
C PRO A 59 14.79 -5.96 16.24
N ALA A 60 15.10 -5.30 17.36
CA ALA A 60 14.09 -4.82 18.31
C ALA A 60 13.31 -3.62 17.73
N GLY A 61 13.97 -2.79 16.93
CA GLY A 61 13.37 -1.65 16.25
C GLY A 61 12.33 -2.04 15.21
N GLU A 62 12.52 -3.17 14.51
CA GLU A 62 11.56 -3.65 13.51
C GLU A 62 10.17 -3.87 14.10
N ALA A 63 10.07 -4.52 15.26
CA ALA A 63 8.80 -4.74 15.95
C ALA A 63 8.14 -3.42 16.39
N VAL A 64 8.94 -2.45 16.87
CA VAL A 64 8.43 -1.14 17.28
C VAL A 64 7.92 -0.35 16.07
N ILE A 65 8.63 -0.39 14.94
CA ILE A 65 8.24 0.28 13.70
C ILE A 65 6.94 -0.31 13.15
N ALA A 66 6.82 -1.65 13.11
CA ALA A 66 5.60 -2.32 12.70
C ALA A 66 4.40 -1.90 13.56
N GLN A 67 4.56 -1.90 14.89
CA GLN A 67 3.50 -1.47 15.78
C GLN A 67 3.19 0.04 15.66
N ALA A 68 4.20 0.88 15.42
CA ALA A 68 4.00 2.30 15.18
C ALA A 68 3.17 2.57 13.92
N GLN A 69 3.37 1.78 12.85
CA GLN A 69 2.56 1.86 11.64
C GLN A 69 1.09 1.51 11.93
N ILE A 70 0.83 0.45 12.69
CA ILE A 70 -0.54 0.08 13.10
C ILE A 70 -1.20 1.23 13.87
N VAL A 71 -0.51 1.83 14.83
CA VAL A 71 -1.06 2.97 15.60
C VAL A 71 -1.37 4.17 14.71
N LEU A 72 -0.54 4.45 13.70
CA LEU A 72 -0.80 5.52 12.74
C LEU A 72 -2.03 5.23 11.89
N ASN A 73 -2.17 4.01 11.40
CA ASN A 73 -3.33 3.57 10.62
C ASN A 73 -4.62 3.67 11.46
N GLU A 74 -4.61 3.23 12.71
CA GLU A 74 -5.76 3.35 13.62
C GLU A 74 -6.13 4.82 13.92
N ALA A 75 -5.15 5.70 14.00
CA ALA A 75 -5.39 7.13 14.15
C ALA A 75 -6.07 7.74 12.89
N GLU A 76 -5.74 7.25 11.71
CA GLU A 76 -6.40 7.63 10.46
C GLU A 76 -7.83 7.09 10.39
N VAL A 77 -8.07 5.85 10.85
CA VAL A 77 -9.42 5.27 10.98
C VAL A 77 -10.30 6.15 11.86
N LEU A 78 -9.79 6.70 12.97
CA LEU A 78 -10.55 7.65 13.80
C LEU A 78 -10.95 8.91 13.03
N THR A 79 -10.05 9.44 12.22
CA THR A 79 -10.33 10.62 11.37
C THR A 79 -11.39 10.28 10.33
N HIS A 80 -11.29 9.11 9.73
CA HIS A 80 -12.26 8.62 8.76
C HIS A 80 -13.66 8.42 9.36
N ILE A 81 -13.76 7.79 10.54
CA ILE A 81 -15.03 7.63 11.28
C ILE A 81 -15.66 9.01 11.58
N ALA A 82 -14.83 9.98 11.98
CA ALA A 82 -15.31 11.33 12.26
C ALA A 82 -15.77 12.07 10.99
N SER A 83 -15.14 11.82 9.83
CA SER A 83 -15.56 12.38 8.55
C SER A 83 -16.84 11.75 8.03
N GLN A 84 -17.00 10.43 8.14
CA GLN A 84 -18.23 9.72 7.79
C GLN A 84 -19.45 10.21 8.58
N ALA A 85 -19.25 10.62 9.82
CA ALA A 85 -20.33 11.19 10.65
C ALA A 85 -20.81 12.56 10.12
N ARG A 86 -20.07 13.21 9.22
CA ARG A 86 -20.40 14.51 8.62
C ARG A 86 -20.85 14.39 7.17
N ASP A 87 -20.14 13.63 6.37
CA ASP A 87 -20.46 13.36 4.96
C ASP A 87 -19.70 12.10 4.51
N GLU A 88 -20.43 11.02 4.28
CA GLU A 88 -19.88 9.71 3.86
C GLU A 88 -19.03 9.78 2.57
N PHE A 89 -19.23 10.82 1.76
CA PHE A 89 -18.56 11.02 0.48
C PHE A 89 -17.62 12.23 0.44
N ALA A 90 -17.27 12.79 1.59
CA ALA A 90 -16.42 13.99 1.66
C ALA A 90 -15.01 13.72 1.09
N GLU A 91 -14.44 12.56 1.40
CA GLU A 91 -13.11 12.16 0.93
C GLU A 91 -13.21 11.19 -0.26
N PRO A 92 -12.24 11.23 -1.18
CA PRO A 92 -12.20 10.27 -2.27
C PRO A 92 -11.80 8.89 -1.76
N LEU A 93 -12.46 7.84 -2.25
CA LEU A 93 -12.02 6.46 -2.07
C LEU A 93 -10.78 6.20 -2.94
N ARG A 94 -9.68 5.80 -2.30
CA ARG A 94 -8.37 5.58 -2.96
C ARG A 94 -8.23 4.10 -3.29
N VAL A 95 -8.25 3.78 -4.58
CA VAL A 95 -8.24 2.39 -5.07
C VAL A 95 -7.06 2.18 -6.00
N GLY A 96 -6.21 1.22 -5.65
CA GLY A 96 -5.12 0.75 -6.49
C GLY A 96 -5.51 -0.50 -7.27
N ALA A 97 -4.97 -0.68 -8.47
CA ALA A 97 -5.09 -1.93 -9.23
C ALA A 97 -3.77 -2.29 -9.92
N ILE A 98 -3.55 -3.58 -10.14
CA ILE A 98 -2.43 -4.01 -10.97
C ILE A 98 -2.68 -3.64 -12.44
N PHE A 99 -1.61 -3.43 -13.21
CA PHE A 99 -1.64 -3.00 -14.61
C PHE A 99 -2.45 -3.93 -15.54
N THR A 100 -2.67 -5.16 -15.14
CA THR A 100 -3.49 -6.12 -15.90
C THR A 100 -4.98 -6.02 -15.60
N ILE A 101 -5.39 -5.32 -14.56
CA ILE A 101 -6.79 -5.13 -14.15
C ILE A 101 -7.22 -3.67 -14.35
N GLY A 102 -6.44 -2.71 -13.87
CA GLY A 102 -6.78 -1.29 -13.82
C GLY A 102 -7.26 -0.73 -15.17
N PRO A 103 -6.50 -0.89 -16.29
CA PRO A 103 -6.86 -0.32 -17.58
C PRO A 103 -8.21 -0.80 -18.13
N TYR A 104 -8.66 -1.97 -17.73
CA TYR A 104 -9.94 -2.55 -18.18
C TYR A 104 -11.09 -2.22 -17.23
N LEU A 105 -10.84 -2.31 -15.92
CA LEU A 105 -11.88 -2.16 -14.90
C LEU A 105 -12.19 -0.68 -14.60
N PHE A 106 -11.17 0.17 -14.43
CA PHE A 106 -11.35 1.55 -14.01
C PHE A 106 -12.22 2.38 -14.97
N PRO A 107 -12.09 2.29 -16.31
CA PRO A 107 -12.98 3.03 -17.21
C PRO A 107 -14.43 2.62 -17.08
N ALA A 108 -14.70 1.32 -16.85
CA ALA A 108 -16.05 0.81 -16.64
C ALA A 108 -16.62 1.27 -15.31
N LEU A 109 -15.83 1.22 -14.23
CA LEU A 109 -16.20 1.68 -12.88
C LEU A 109 -16.55 3.17 -12.88
N VAL A 110 -15.70 4.01 -13.45
CA VAL A 110 -15.94 5.46 -13.53
C VAL A 110 -17.21 5.78 -14.33
N ARG A 111 -17.43 5.05 -15.43
CA ARG A 111 -18.65 5.22 -16.23
C ARG A 111 -19.89 4.85 -15.43
N GLN A 112 -19.86 3.72 -14.71
CA GLN A 112 -20.97 3.27 -13.90
C GLN A 112 -21.31 4.24 -12.77
N LEU A 113 -20.30 4.77 -12.07
CA LEU A 113 -20.49 5.77 -11.03
C LEU A 113 -21.09 7.07 -11.55
N ARG A 114 -20.64 7.54 -12.72
CA ARG A 114 -21.21 8.73 -13.37
C ARG A 114 -22.68 8.55 -13.76
N THR A 115 -23.04 7.36 -14.25
CA THR A 115 -24.44 7.07 -14.65
C THR A 115 -25.36 6.92 -13.43
N SER A 116 -24.86 6.40 -12.31
CA SER A 116 -25.63 6.28 -11.07
C SER A 116 -25.75 7.58 -10.28
N ALA A 117 -25.19 8.70 -10.78
CA ALA A 117 -25.13 9.99 -10.07
C ALA A 117 -24.59 9.86 -8.63
N SER A 118 -23.66 8.94 -8.42
CA SER A 118 -23.03 8.74 -7.11
C SER A 118 -22.17 9.95 -6.73
N PRO A 119 -22.26 10.48 -5.52
CA PRO A 119 -21.39 11.53 -5.01
C PRO A 119 -19.97 11.04 -4.71
N LEU A 120 -19.72 9.74 -4.81
CA LEU A 120 -18.44 9.11 -4.51
C LEU A 120 -17.35 9.65 -5.44
N LYS A 121 -16.30 10.21 -4.85
CA LYS A 121 -15.07 10.58 -5.54
C LYS A 121 -14.12 9.40 -5.53
N LEU A 122 -13.40 9.18 -6.62
CA LEU A 122 -12.39 8.13 -6.70
C LEU A 122 -11.02 8.75 -6.96
N HIS A 123 -10.03 8.25 -6.24
CA HIS A 123 -8.62 8.34 -6.59
C HIS A 123 -8.17 6.95 -7.06
N LEU A 124 -7.77 6.84 -8.33
CA LEU A 124 -7.42 5.56 -8.95
C LEU A 124 -5.94 5.54 -9.29
N GLU A 125 -5.25 4.48 -8.92
CA GLU A 125 -3.83 4.27 -9.16
C GLU A 125 -3.56 2.89 -9.76
N GLU A 126 -2.57 2.80 -10.63
CA GLU A 126 -2.10 1.54 -11.21
C GLU A 126 -0.64 1.31 -10.82
N ASN A 127 -0.35 0.14 -10.24
CA ASN A 127 1.00 -0.19 -9.84
C ASN A 127 1.23 -1.71 -9.76
N TYR A 128 2.45 -2.12 -9.41
CA TYR A 128 2.77 -3.52 -9.12
C TYR A 128 2.20 -3.95 -7.77
N THR A 129 1.87 -5.24 -7.62
CA THR A 129 1.28 -5.82 -6.40
C THR A 129 2.02 -5.41 -5.13
N HIS A 130 3.36 -5.51 -5.11
CA HIS A 130 4.17 -5.21 -3.94
C HIS A 130 4.14 -3.73 -3.53
N VAL A 131 3.98 -2.81 -4.50
CA VAL A 131 3.84 -1.36 -4.23
C VAL A 131 2.46 -1.08 -3.68
N LEU A 132 1.42 -1.65 -4.29
CA LEU A 132 0.03 -1.50 -3.84
C LEU A 132 -0.16 -2.07 -2.42
N GLU A 133 0.48 -3.21 -2.12
CA GLU A 133 0.49 -3.81 -0.79
C GLU A 133 1.12 -2.86 0.25
N GLN A 134 2.25 -2.26 -0.07
CA GLN A 134 2.88 -1.27 0.80
C GLN A 134 2.01 -0.04 1.03
N GLN A 135 1.39 0.49 -0.03
CA GLN A 135 0.50 1.65 0.05
C GLN A 135 -0.76 1.33 0.86
N LEU A 136 -1.33 0.12 0.70
CA LEU A 136 -2.46 -0.35 1.50
C LEU A 136 -2.06 -0.45 2.99
N ALA A 137 -0.91 -1.07 3.30
CA ALA A 137 -0.40 -1.20 4.66
C ALA A 137 -0.06 0.16 5.31
N GLN A 138 0.29 1.18 4.51
CA GLN A 138 0.59 2.54 4.96
C GLN A 138 -0.65 3.43 5.08
N GLY A 139 -1.83 2.95 4.63
CA GLY A 139 -3.04 3.74 4.58
C GLY A 139 -3.09 4.75 3.42
N ASP A 140 -2.16 4.69 2.46
CA ASP A 140 -2.16 5.53 1.26
C ASP A 140 -3.26 5.10 0.27
N LEU A 141 -3.69 3.83 0.32
CA LEU A 141 -4.83 3.28 -0.42
C LEU A 141 -5.82 2.63 0.56
N ASP A 142 -7.11 2.74 0.23
CA ASP A 142 -8.20 2.15 1.01
C ASP A 142 -8.55 0.73 0.53
N ALA A 143 -8.32 0.45 -0.75
CA ALA A 143 -8.52 -0.87 -1.36
C ALA A 143 -7.56 -1.10 -2.52
N ILE A 144 -7.21 -2.35 -2.77
CA ILE A 144 -6.42 -2.76 -3.94
C ILE A 144 -7.07 -3.94 -4.66
N LEU A 145 -6.88 -3.97 -5.99
CA LEU A 145 -7.33 -5.04 -6.86
C LEU A 145 -6.12 -5.77 -7.41
N VAL A 146 -5.96 -7.01 -7.00
CA VAL A 146 -4.80 -7.86 -7.31
C VAL A 146 -5.23 -9.26 -7.70
N ALA A 147 -4.32 -10.02 -8.30
CA ALA A 147 -4.55 -11.44 -8.59
C ALA A 147 -4.28 -12.30 -7.34
N LEU A 148 -5.07 -13.36 -7.17
CA LEU A 148 -4.81 -14.38 -6.14
C LEU A 148 -3.74 -15.38 -6.64
N PRO A 149 -2.95 -15.99 -5.72
CA PRO A 149 -3.05 -15.91 -4.26
C PRO A 149 -2.47 -14.60 -3.69
N PHE A 150 -3.17 -13.99 -2.73
CA PHE A 150 -2.73 -12.78 -2.04
C PHE A 150 -3.33 -12.80 -0.63
N GLU A 151 -2.50 -12.91 0.39
CA GLU A 151 -2.90 -13.08 1.78
C GLU A 151 -2.01 -12.23 2.71
N PRO A 152 -2.04 -10.89 2.60
CA PRO A 152 -1.29 -10.03 3.50
C PRO A 152 -1.87 -10.05 4.91
N PRO A 153 -1.04 -9.88 5.95
CA PRO A 153 -1.52 -9.77 7.32
C PRO A 153 -2.53 -8.64 7.48
N GLU A 154 -3.49 -8.83 8.37
CA GLU A 154 -4.49 -7.81 8.78
C GLU A 154 -5.33 -7.22 7.64
N THR A 155 -5.42 -7.91 6.50
CA THR A 155 -6.18 -7.44 5.34
C THR A 155 -7.37 -8.36 5.06
N ARG A 156 -8.53 -7.79 4.79
CA ARG A 156 -9.70 -8.56 4.33
C ARG A 156 -9.62 -8.78 2.82
N VAL A 157 -9.50 -10.03 2.41
CA VAL A 157 -9.50 -10.42 0.99
C VAL A 157 -10.90 -10.88 0.58
N VAL A 158 -11.38 -10.38 -0.57
CA VAL A 158 -12.67 -10.75 -1.17
C VAL A 158 -12.44 -11.13 -2.61
N SER A 159 -12.77 -12.36 -3.00
CA SER A 159 -12.76 -12.78 -4.41
C SER A 159 -13.90 -12.08 -5.15
N LEU A 160 -13.58 -11.38 -6.25
CA LEU A 160 -14.56 -10.63 -7.05
C LEU A 160 -15.01 -11.42 -8.28
N PHE A 161 -14.06 -11.96 -9.03
CA PHE A 161 -14.33 -12.73 -10.26
C PHE A 161 -13.14 -13.62 -10.61
N GLU A 162 -13.36 -14.55 -11.51
CA GLU A 162 -12.32 -15.42 -12.07
C GLU A 162 -12.25 -15.20 -13.59
N GLU A 163 -11.03 -15.12 -14.12
CA GLU A 163 -10.78 -15.03 -15.55
C GLU A 163 -9.96 -16.23 -16.02
N PRO A 164 -10.42 -16.95 -17.06
CA PRO A 164 -9.64 -18.05 -17.62
C PRO A 164 -8.44 -17.50 -18.41
N PHE A 165 -7.28 -18.15 -18.24
CA PHE A 165 -6.14 -17.87 -19.11
C PHE A 165 -6.40 -18.36 -20.53
N SER A 166 -6.03 -17.53 -21.50
CA SER A 166 -6.08 -17.88 -22.92
C SER A 166 -4.68 -17.88 -23.52
N LEU A 167 -4.35 -18.89 -24.27
CA LEU A 167 -3.08 -18.96 -24.98
C LEU A 167 -3.25 -18.32 -26.38
N LEU A 168 -2.53 -17.22 -26.60
CA LEU A 168 -2.47 -16.56 -27.90
C LEU A 168 -1.33 -17.15 -28.72
N MET A 169 -1.64 -17.59 -29.95
CA MET A 169 -0.65 -18.14 -30.87
C MET A 169 -0.99 -17.82 -32.31
N SER A 170 0.00 -17.99 -33.21
CA SER A 170 -0.22 -17.89 -34.66
C SER A 170 -1.24 -18.93 -35.13
N ALA A 171 -2.10 -18.59 -36.12
CA ALA A 171 -3.02 -19.52 -36.76
C ALA A 171 -2.29 -20.71 -37.42
N GLN A 172 -1.00 -20.56 -37.75
CA GLN A 172 -0.15 -21.60 -38.32
C GLN A 172 0.52 -22.49 -37.28
N HIS A 173 0.39 -22.17 -35.98
CA HIS A 173 0.96 -22.98 -34.90
C HIS A 173 0.31 -24.38 -34.90
N PRO A 174 1.07 -25.46 -34.61
CA PRO A 174 0.53 -26.83 -34.57
C PRO A 174 -0.69 -26.99 -33.66
N TRP A 175 -0.77 -26.20 -32.63
CA TRP A 175 -1.92 -26.18 -31.71
C TRP A 175 -3.05 -25.22 -32.11
N GLY A 176 -2.90 -24.44 -33.19
CA GLY A 176 -3.88 -23.43 -33.62
C GLY A 176 -5.27 -23.94 -33.93
N LYS A 177 -5.42 -25.26 -34.16
CA LYS A 177 -6.73 -25.93 -34.39
C LYS A 177 -7.31 -26.58 -33.12
N ARG A 178 -6.58 -26.57 -31.99
CA ARG A 178 -7.04 -27.19 -30.74
C ARG A 178 -7.95 -26.21 -29.99
N ARG A 179 -9.02 -26.75 -29.40
CA ARG A 179 -9.96 -25.93 -28.58
C ARG A 179 -9.51 -25.73 -27.16
N SER A 180 -8.66 -26.60 -26.64
CA SER A 180 -8.11 -26.52 -25.29
C SER A 180 -6.69 -27.10 -25.25
N ILE A 181 -5.87 -26.58 -24.38
CA ILE A 181 -4.48 -26.97 -24.13
C ILE A 181 -4.31 -27.05 -22.63
N ASN A 182 -3.74 -28.15 -22.13
CA ASN A 182 -3.46 -28.29 -20.71
C ASN A 182 -2.21 -27.49 -20.34
N SER A 183 -2.18 -26.94 -19.13
CA SER A 183 -1.03 -26.17 -18.62
C SER A 183 0.27 -26.98 -18.63
N SER A 184 0.21 -28.31 -18.40
CA SER A 184 1.35 -29.20 -18.48
C SER A 184 1.96 -29.33 -19.89
N GLU A 185 1.19 -29.08 -20.95
CA GLU A 185 1.67 -29.10 -22.34
C GLU A 185 2.41 -27.78 -22.71
N VAL A 186 2.13 -26.69 -22.01
CA VAL A 186 2.78 -25.38 -22.21
C VAL A 186 4.14 -25.31 -21.54
N SER A 187 4.37 -26.12 -20.51
CA SER A 187 5.61 -26.15 -19.72
C SER A 187 6.67 -27.10 -20.29
N ALA A 188 6.39 -27.83 -21.36
CA ALA A 188 7.29 -28.76 -22.04
C ALA A 188 7.93 -28.11 -23.27
#